data_30d4660237f8e1d3a0394e94ea2c9e63
#
_entry.id   30d4660237f8e1d3a0394e94ea2c9e63
#
_cell.length_a   1.000
_cell.length_b   1.000
_cell.length_c   1.000
_cell.angle_alpha   90.00
_cell.angle_beta   90.00
_cell.angle_gamma   90.00
#
_symmetry.space_group_name_H-M   'P 1'
#
loop_
_entity.id
_entity.type
_entity.pdbx_description
1 polymer ?
#
loop_
_entity_poly.entity_id
_entity_poly.type
_entity_poly.pdbx_seq_one_letter_code
_entity_poly.pdbx_strand_id
1 'polypeptide(L)'
;VYDKVNSLISLGRDSEFRQRGIKGRVNPGDHILDAGSGFGNMSKTASKLCDNNLDITLYDPLRPMLKNTSRLFSKTPALTCGVFEHIPFRDEKFDAVLTGYSLRDAINLRIAISEIHRVLKKGGRFVIVDLGKPDNPIIRAGVSFYLRAILPILAVIGGGRLGLKFATLYGTYKLWPQNKKLESLLLERFSRVEFEKGMLGGAIMVAAYK
;
A
#
# COMPACT_ATOMS: atom_id res chain seq x y z
N VAL A 1 -12.87 -11.68 -4.63
CA VAL A 1 -12.40 -11.21 -5.96
C VAL A 1 -11.18 -10.32 -5.81
N TYR A 2 -11.17 -9.33 -4.88
CA TYR A 2 -10.07 -8.37 -4.71
C TYR A 2 -8.73 -9.06 -4.36
N ASP A 3 -8.74 -10.01 -3.42
CA ASP A 3 -7.53 -10.76 -3.05
C ASP A 3 -7.00 -11.63 -4.19
N LYS A 4 -7.90 -12.22 -5.01
CA LYS A 4 -7.50 -12.97 -6.20
C LYS A 4 -6.78 -12.10 -7.22
N VAL A 5 -7.20 -10.85 -7.37
CA VAL A 5 -6.57 -9.92 -8.33
C VAL A 5 -5.26 -9.38 -7.81
N ASN A 6 -5.15 -9.04 -6.53
CA ASN A 6 -3.85 -8.70 -5.92
C ASN A 6 -2.86 -9.87 -6.07
N SER A 7 -3.34 -11.11 -5.91
CA SER A 7 -2.55 -12.31 -6.19
C SER A 7 -2.12 -12.41 -7.66
N LEU A 8 -3.00 -12.12 -8.61
CA LEU A 8 -2.64 -12.09 -10.04
C LEU A 8 -1.62 -11.00 -10.37
N ILE A 9 -1.78 -9.80 -9.81
CA ILE A 9 -0.85 -8.66 -9.97
C ILE A 9 0.55 -9.03 -9.49
N SER A 10 0.64 -9.71 -8.35
CA SER A 10 1.90 -10.08 -7.70
C SER A 10 2.40 -11.48 -8.10
N LEU A 11 1.73 -12.15 -9.04
CA LEU A 11 1.96 -13.55 -9.40
C LEU A 11 1.94 -14.47 -8.16
N GLY A 12 0.97 -14.26 -7.26
CA GLY A 12 0.81 -15.04 -6.04
C GLY A 12 1.71 -14.62 -4.85
N ARG A 13 2.56 -13.59 -5.02
CA ARG A 13 3.58 -13.20 -4.04
C ARG A 13 3.18 -12.01 -3.16
N ASP A 14 1.93 -11.55 -3.22
CA ASP A 14 1.45 -10.38 -2.49
C ASP A 14 1.60 -10.52 -0.96
N SER A 15 1.38 -11.72 -0.41
CA SER A 15 1.59 -12.00 1.01
C SER A 15 3.07 -11.93 1.39
N GLU A 16 3.96 -12.51 0.58
CA GLU A 16 5.42 -12.43 0.77
C GLU A 16 5.90 -10.97 0.76
N PHE A 17 5.46 -10.18 -0.22
CA PHE A 17 5.85 -8.77 -0.32
C PHE A 17 5.38 -7.95 0.87
N ARG A 18 4.15 -8.19 1.38
CA ARG A 18 3.69 -7.55 2.63
C ARG A 18 4.54 -7.94 3.82
N GLN A 19 4.85 -9.23 3.99
CA GLN A 19 5.71 -9.68 5.08
C GLN A 19 7.09 -9.03 5.00
N ARG A 20 7.73 -9.01 3.82
CA ARG A 20 9.04 -8.38 3.61
C ARG A 20 9.00 -6.88 3.84
N GLY A 21 7.94 -6.21 3.37
CA GLY A 21 7.75 -4.77 3.57
C GLY A 21 7.58 -4.38 5.04
N ILE A 22 6.95 -5.22 5.85
CA ILE A 22 6.61 -4.92 7.25
C ILE A 22 7.69 -5.41 8.23
N LYS A 23 8.30 -6.58 7.96
CA LYS A 23 9.25 -7.23 8.88
C LYS A 23 10.41 -6.30 9.25
N GLY A 24 10.63 -6.13 10.55
CA GLY A 24 11.67 -5.24 11.10
C GLY A 24 11.37 -3.74 10.96
N ARG A 25 10.18 -3.37 10.45
CA ARG A 25 9.76 -1.98 10.27
C ARG A 25 8.50 -1.62 11.07
N VAL A 26 7.83 -2.60 11.64
CA VAL A 26 6.73 -2.43 12.60
C VAL A 26 7.11 -3.23 13.85
N ASN A 27 6.93 -2.64 15.01
CA ASN A 27 7.31 -3.24 16.29
C ASN A 27 6.08 -3.51 17.16
N PRO A 28 6.13 -4.52 18.04
CA PRO A 28 5.09 -4.69 19.04
C PRO A 28 4.88 -3.42 19.87
N GLY A 29 3.63 -3.05 20.09
CA GLY A 29 3.24 -1.82 20.81
C GLY A 29 3.09 -0.58 19.92
N ASP A 30 3.45 -0.64 18.64
CA ASP A 30 3.27 0.50 17.72
C ASP A 30 1.78 0.87 17.57
N HIS A 31 1.52 2.18 17.48
CA HIS A 31 0.26 2.72 16.99
C HIS A 31 0.38 2.93 15.47
N ILE A 32 -0.33 2.13 14.69
CA ILE A 32 -0.24 2.12 13.23
C ILE A 32 -1.49 2.68 12.56
N LEU A 33 -1.29 3.36 11.42
CA LEU A 33 -2.33 3.75 10.48
C LEU A 33 -2.19 2.89 9.22
N ASP A 34 -3.19 2.07 8.90
CA ASP A 34 -3.31 1.37 7.62
C ASP A 34 -4.10 2.27 6.68
N ALA A 35 -3.42 3.01 5.81
CA ALA A 35 -4.01 4.02 4.95
C ALA A 35 -4.34 3.43 3.56
N GLY A 36 -5.60 3.56 3.16
CA GLY A 36 -6.18 2.80 2.06
C GLY A 36 -6.26 1.32 2.44
N SER A 37 -6.74 1.04 3.66
CA SER A 37 -6.65 -0.28 4.31
C SER A 37 -7.41 -1.37 3.57
N GLY A 38 -8.47 -1.02 2.84
CA GLY A 38 -9.29 -1.98 2.12
C GLY A 38 -9.73 -3.15 3.03
N PHE A 39 -9.27 -4.34 2.71
CA PHE A 39 -9.52 -5.56 3.51
C PHE A 39 -8.54 -5.74 4.69
N GLY A 40 -7.72 -4.73 5.02
CA GLY A 40 -6.81 -4.75 6.16
C GLY A 40 -5.64 -5.73 6.03
N ASN A 41 -5.24 -6.07 4.82
CA ASN A 41 -4.20 -7.09 4.61
C ASN A 41 -2.82 -6.65 5.12
N MET A 42 -2.49 -5.35 5.08
CA MET A 42 -1.27 -4.82 5.69
C MET A 42 -1.34 -4.97 7.22
N SER A 43 -2.42 -4.49 7.84
CA SER A 43 -2.64 -4.59 9.28
C SER A 43 -2.67 -6.03 9.78
N LYS A 44 -3.33 -6.95 9.07
CA LYS A 44 -3.35 -8.37 9.41
C LYS A 44 -1.96 -8.99 9.39
N THR A 45 -1.16 -8.62 8.38
CA THR A 45 0.23 -9.10 8.28
C THR A 45 1.07 -8.52 9.41
N ALA A 46 0.93 -7.23 9.71
CA ALA A 46 1.61 -6.58 10.84
C ALA A 46 1.22 -7.21 12.18
N SER A 47 -0.08 -7.44 12.43
CA SER A 47 -0.57 -8.10 13.64
C SER A 47 0.07 -9.46 13.86
N LYS A 48 0.14 -10.29 12.81
CA LYS A 48 0.78 -11.62 12.90
C LYS A 48 2.28 -11.54 13.22
N LEU A 49 2.97 -10.54 12.67
CA LEU A 49 4.41 -10.35 12.89
C LEU A 49 4.74 -9.74 14.26
N CYS A 50 3.76 -9.12 14.92
CA CYS A 50 3.88 -8.45 16.21
C CYS A 50 3.02 -9.13 17.31
N ASP A 51 2.70 -10.41 17.18
CA ASP A 51 1.93 -11.21 18.16
C ASP A 51 0.62 -10.54 18.61
N ASN A 52 -0.07 -9.86 17.67
CA ASN A 52 -1.28 -9.05 17.88
C ASN A 52 -1.12 -7.88 18.88
N ASN A 53 0.10 -7.49 19.19
CA ASN A 53 0.40 -6.37 20.08
C ASN A 53 0.59 -5.07 19.29
N LEU A 54 -0.48 -4.58 18.67
CA LEU A 54 -0.52 -3.32 17.93
C LEU A 54 -1.78 -2.53 18.28
N ASP A 55 -1.68 -1.21 18.23
CA ASP A 55 -2.83 -0.31 18.20
C ASP A 55 -3.10 0.09 16.73
N ILE A 56 -4.23 -0.36 16.18
CA ILE A 56 -4.51 -0.28 14.75
C ILE A 56 -5.62 0.71 14.46
N THR A 57 -5.36 1.64 13.56
CA THR A 57 -6.37 2.49 12.92
C THR A 57 -6.47 2.10 11.44
N LEU A 58 -7.65 1.64 11.01
CA LEU A 58 -7.96 1.41 9.59
C LEU A 58 -8.52 2.69 8.99
N TYR A 59 -7.96 3.11 7.88
CA TYR A 59 -8.31 4.35 7.18
C TYR A 59 -8.58 4.07 5.69
N ASP A 60 -9.80 4.32 5.23
CA ASP A 60 -10.21 4.03 3.85
C ASP A 60 -11.42 4.90 3.47
N PRO A 61 -11.55 5.37 2.23
CA PRO A 61 -12.73 6.13 1.80
C PRO A 61 -14.03 5.32 1.80
N LEU A 62 -13.94 3.98 1.78
CA LEU A 62 -15.09 3.08 1.65
C LEU A 62 -15.56 2.56 3.03
N ARG A 63 -16.45 3.32 3.68
CA ARG A 63 -17.00 2.97 5.02
C ARG A 63 -17.56 1.54 5.15
N PRO A 64 -18.28 0.96 4.16
CA PRO A 64 -18.73 -0.43 4.26
C PRO A 64 -17.57 -1.43 4.34
N MET A 65 -16.46 -1.16 3.63
CA MET A 65 -15.27 -1.99 3.66
C MET A 65 -14.62 -2.00 5.04
N LEU A 66 -14.44 -0.82 5.66
CA LEU A 66 -13.92 -0.68 7.02
C LEU A 66 -14.71 -1.50 8.04
N LYS A 67 -16.05 -1.42 8.01
CA LYS A 67 -16.92 -2.16 8.93
C LYS A 67 -16.80 -3.68 8.78
N ASN A 68 -16.67 -4.17 7.56
CA ASN A 68 -16.52 -5.61 7.32
C ASN A 68 -15.13 -6.09 7.73
N THR A 69 -14.11 -5.30 7.50
CA THR A 69 -12.71 -5.63 7.79
C THR A 69 -12.43 -5.66 9.28
N SER A 70 -12.99 -4.72 10.06
CA SER A 70 -12.73 -4.62 11.50
C SER A 70 -13.11 -5.90 12.26
N ARG A 71 -14.11 -6.64 11.80
CA ARG A 71 -14.55 -7.90 12.39
C ARG A 71 -13.56 -9.05 12.29
N LEU A 72 -12.51 -8.87 11.48
CA LEU A 72 -11.48 -9.89 11.22
C LEU A 72 -10.27 -9.77 12.17
N PHE A 73 -10.32 -8.81 13.11
CA PHE A 73 -9.27 -8.57 14.10
C PHE A 73 -9.72 -9.05 15.48
N SER A 74 -8.81 -9.65 16.25
CA SER A 74 -9.04 -10.07 17.64
C SER A 74 -9.31 -8.88 18.58
N LYS A 75 -8.57 -7.78 18.38
CA LYS A 75 -8.82 -6.49 19.02
C LYS A 75 -9.42 -5.55 17.97
N THR A 76 -10.60 -5.01 18.25
CA THR A 76 -11.30 -4.12 17.31
C THR A 76 -10.45 -2.87 16.99
N PRO A 77 -10.06 -2.66 15.72
CA PRO A 77 -9.31 -1.47 15.34
C PRO A 77 -10.20 -0.23 15.32
N ALA A 78 -9.58 0.94 15.48
CA ALA A 78 -10.26 2.21 15.21
C ALA A 78 -10.55 2.34 13.71
N LEU A 79 -11.69 2.94 13.35
CA LEU A 79 -12.13 3.10 11.96
C LEU A 79 -12.31 4.59 11.65
N THR A 80 -11.68 5.04 10.56
CA THR A 80 -11.82 6.42 10.09
C THR A 80 -11.97 6.44 8.57
N CYS A 81 -12.95 7.17 8.07
CA CYS A 81 -13.13 7.39 6.63
C CYS A 81 -12.38 8.64 6.17
N GLY A 82 -11.75 8.55 5.00
CA GLY A 82 -11.12 9.71 4.37
C GLY A 82 -10.20 9.33 3.23
N VAL A 83 -9.52 10.33 2.67
CA VAL A 83 -8.61 10.24 1.52
C VAL A 83 -7.20 10.64 1.91
N PHE A 84 -6.20 10.20 1.16
CA PHE A 84 -4.79 10.43 1.46
C PHE A 84 -4.41 11.91 1.60
N GLU A 85 -5.09 12.79 0.86
CA GLU A 85 -4.82 14.23 0.81
C GLU A 85 -5.33 15.00 2.04
N HIS A 86 -6.12 14.35 2.88
CA HIS A 86 -6.64 14.95 4.10
C HIS A 86 -6.82 13.89 5.19
N ILE A 87 -5.75 13.64 5.94
CA ILE A 87 -5.75 12.64 7.02
C ILE A 87 -6.22 13.33 8.32
N PRO A 88 -7.41 12.99 8.88
CA PRO A 88 -8.05 13.75 9.97
C PRO A 88 -7.47 13.40 11.34
N PHE A 89 -6.16 13.32 11.44
CA PHE A 89 -5.45 13.10 12.68
C PHE A 89 -4.46 14.23 12.95
N ARG A 90 -4.17 14.46 14.23
CA ARG A 90 -3.15 15.41 14.66
C ARG A 90 -1.77 14.99 14.20
N ASP A 91 -0.87 15.95 14.15
CA ASP A 91 0.54 15.70 13.89
C ASP A 91 1.13 14.70 14.88
N GLU A 92 2.12 13.96 14.44
CA GLU A 92 2.94 13.05 15.25
C GLU A 92 2.11 12.04 16.09
N LYS A 93 1.07 11.47 15.47
CA LYS A 93 0.18 10.51 16.14
C LYS A 93 0.65 9.06 16.02
N PHE A 94 1.19 8.66 14.87
CA PHE A 94 1.44 7.25 14.52
C PHE A 94 2.94 6.92 14.54
N ASP A 95 3.26 5.71 15.02
CA ASP A 95 4.61 5.15 14.95
C ASP A 95 4.93 4.65 13.55
N ALA A 96 3.92 4.08 12.86
CA ALA A 96 4.04 3.69 11.47
C ALA A 96 2.76 4.00 10.68
N VAL A 97 2.92 4.35 9.40
CA VAL A 97 1.84 4.39 8.41
C VAL A 97 2.12 3.31 7.37
N LEU A 98 1.13 2.48 7.09
CA LEU A 98 1.21 1.38 6.13
C LEU A 98 0.33 1.68 4.93
N THR A 99 0.79 1.37 3.73
CA THR A 99 -0.02 1.34 2.51
C THR A 99 0.26 0.07 1.73
N GLY A 100 -0.80 -0.61 1.31
CA GLY A 100 -0.68 -1.84 0.54
C GLY A 100 -1.53 -1.81 -0.73
N TYR A 101 -0.91 -1.59 -1.87
CA TYR A 101 -1.56 -1.51 -3.19
C TYR A 101 -2.63 -0.40 -3.29
N SER A 102 -2.46 0.69 -2.53
CA SER A 102 -3.44 1.77 -2.41
C SER A 102 -2.88 3.17 -2.66
N LEU A 103 -1.58 3.41 -2.42
CA LEU A 103 -1.01 4.76 -2.52
C LEU A 103 -1.10 5.34 -3.94
N ARG A 104 -1.07 4.51 -4.97
CA ARG A 104 -1.21 4.94 -6.38
C ARG A 104 -2.61 5.49 -6.71
N ASP A 105 -3.58 5.28 -5.83
CA ASP A 105 -4.95 5.80 -5.99
C ASP A 105 -5.10 7.23 -5.40
N ALA A 106 -4.04 7.77 -4.79
CA ALA A 106 -3.99 9.16 -4.37
C ALA A 106 -4.14 10.10 -5.58
N ILE A 107 -5.00 11.10 -5.46
CA ILE A 107 -5.24 12.12 -6.49
C ILE A 107 -4.00 13.00 -6.65
N ASN A 108 -3.39 13.37 -5.51
CA ASN A 108 -2.14 14.13 -5.46
C ASN A 108 -1.12 13.44 -4.54
N LEU A 109 -0.21 12.70 -5.15
CA LEU A 109 0.79 11.93 -4.42
C LEU A 109 1.67 12.79 -3.50
N ARG A 110 2.02 14.03 -3.88
CA ARG A 110 2.85 14.91 -3.03
C ARG A 110 2.11 15.37 -1.79
N ILE A 111 0.82 15.69 -1.91
CA ILE A 111 -0.02 16.03 -0.75
C ILE A 111 -0.19 14.81 0.13
N ALA A 112 -0.48 13.64 -0.44
CA ALA A 112 -0.60 12.39 0.30
C ALA A 112 0.67 12.07 1.12
N ILE A 113 1.86 12.16 0.49
CA ILE A 113 3.15 11.96 1.17
C ILE A 113 3.34 13.00 2.29
N SER A 114 2.97 14.27 2.08
CA SER A 114 3.06 15.31 3.09
C SER A 114 2.16 15.06 4.30
N GLU A 115 0.91 14.63 4.08
CA GLU A 115 -0.02 14.28 5.14
C GLU A 115 0.44 13.05 5.94
N ILE A 116 0.93 12.03 5.24
CA ILE A 116 1.51 10.85 5.88
C ILE A 116 2.72 11.24 6.74
N HIS A 117 3.62 12.07 6.21
CA HIS A 117 4.76 12.58 6.97
C HIS A 117 4.30 13.39 8.20
N ARG A 118 3.26 14.24 8.06
CA ARG A 118 2.74 15.06 9.15
C ARG A 118 2.25 14.21 10.31
N VAL A 119 1.46 13.18 10.05
CA VAL A 119 0.86 12.34 11.10
C VAL A 119 1.82 11.33 11.72
N LEU A 120 2.99 11.09 11.11
CA LEU A 120 4.04 10.24 11.66
C LEU A 120 4.77 10.98 12.79
N LYS A 121 5.05 10.27 13.88
CA LYS A 121 5.94 10.71 14.94
C LYS A 121 7.37 10.92 14.42
N LYS A 122 8.18 11.69 15.14
CA LYS A 122 9.63 11.72 14.91
C LYS A 122 10.21 10.32 15.10
N GLY A 123 11.05 9.87 14.15
CA GLY A 123 11.54 8.49 14.09
C GLY A 123 10.49 7.47 13.61
N GLY A 124 9.29 7.91 13.28
CA GLY A 124 8.26 7.08 12.68
C GLY A 124 8.59 6.68 11.24
N ARG A 125 7.87 5.69 10.71
CA ARG A 125 8.18 5.12 9.39
C ARG A 125 6.93 4.94 8.54
N PHE A 126 7.10 5.25 7.26
CA PHE A 126 6.10 5.01 6.22
C PHE A 126 6.48 3.76 5.43
N VAL A 127 5.64 2.74 5.47
CA VAL A 127 5.85 1.46 4.78
C VAL A 127 4.91 1.35 3.60
N ILE A 128 5.48 1.15 2.40
CA ILE A 128 4.76 1.02 1.14
C ILE A 128 5.02 -0.36 0.56
N VAL A 129 3.96 -1.10 0.24
CA VAL A 129 4.01 -2.31 -0.59
C VAL A 129 3.08 -2.09 -1.77
N ASP A 130 3.62 -1.93 -2.97
CA ASP A 130 2.80 -1.59 -4.14
C ASP A 130 3.41 -2.10 -5.44
N LEU A 131 2.71 -1.89 -6.55
CA LEU A 131 3.28 -2.02 -7.87
C LEU A 131 4.45 -1.06 -8.04
N GLY A 132 5.56 -1.57 -8.55
CA GLY A 132 6.66 -0.77 -9.02
C GLY A 132 6.50 -0.38 -10.49
N LYS A 133 7.02 0.78 -10.86
CA LYS A 133 7.17 1.18 -12.26
C LYS A 133 8.65 1.18 -12.62
N PRO A 134 9.12 0.12 -13.29
CA PRO A 134 10.55 -0.06 -13.57
C PRO A 134 11.19 1.12 -14.28
N ASP A 135 12.41 1.47 -13.87
CA ASP A 135 13.18 2.55 -14.49
C ASP A 135 13.66 2.13 -15.89
N ASN A 136 13.99 0.84 -16.08
CA ASN A 136 14.39 0.30 -17.38
C ASN A 136 13.19 0.33 -18.35
N PRO A 137 13.31 0.96 -19.53
CA PRO A 137 12.20 1.14 -20.47
C PRO A 137 11.66 -0.19 -21.04
N ILE A 138 12.52 -1.18 -21.25
CA ILE A 138 12.11 -2.50 -21.81
C ILE A 138 11.28 -3.24 -20.78
N ILE A 139 11.75 -3.33 -19.54
CA ILE A 139 11.03 -4.00 -18.45
C ILE A 139 9.71 -3.27 -18.19
N ARG A 140 9.72 -1.94 -18.17
CA ARG A 140 8.51 -1.11 -18.01
C ARG A 140 7.50 -1.34 -19.12
N ALA A 141 7.93 -1.49 -20.37
CA ALA A 141 7.06 -1.83 -21.49
C ALA A 141 6.41 -3.21 -21.28
N GLY A 142 7.18 -4.22 -20.84
CA GLY A 142 6.66 -5.55 -20.51
C GLY A 142 5.63 -5.51 -19.37
N VAL A 143 5.90 -4.80 -18.28
CA VAL A 143 4.94 -4.62 -17.18
C VAL A 143 3.69 -3.90 -17.66
N SER A 144 3.84 -2.85 -18.46
CA SER A 144 2.70 -2.10 -19.03
C SER A 144 1.85 -2.99 -19.93
N PHE A 145 2.47 -3.82 -20.76
CA PHE A 145 1.77 -4.78 -21.61
C PHE A 145 1.00 -5.82 -20.78
N TYR A 146 1.66 -6.38 -19.74
CA TYR A 146 1.01 -7.31 -18.82
C TYR A 146 -0.24 -6.71 -18.17
N LEU A 147 -0.12 -5.52 -17.59
CA LEU A 147 -1.23 -4.84 -16.92
C LEU A 147 -2.35 -4.41 -17.84
N ARG A 148 -2.03 -4.06 -19.10
CA ARG A 148 -3.00 -3.58 -20.08
C ARG A 148 -3.72 -4.72 -20.82
N ALA A 149 -3.00 -5.77 -21.18
CA ALA A 149 -3.51 -6.82 -22.07
C ALA A 149 -3.76 -8.15 -21.35
N ILE A 150 -2.81 -8.63 -20.54
CA ILE A 150 -2.87 -9.97 -19.95
C ILE A 150 -3.73 -9.98 -18.68
N LEU A 151 -3.49 -9.04 -17.77
CA LEU A 151 -4.19 -9.00 -16.48
C LEU A 151 -5.72 -8.90 -16.61
N PRO A 152 -6.31 -8.07 -17.50
CA PRO A 152 -7.77 -8.02 -17.67
C PRO A 152 -8.35 -9.37 -18.12
N ILE A 153 -7.66 -10.09 -19.00
CA ILE A 153 -8.08 -11.42 -19.46
C ILE A 153 -8.08 -12.41 -18.31
N LEU A 154 -6.98 -12.47 -17.55
CA LEU A 154 -6.86 -13.34 -16.38
C LEU A 154 -7.90 -13.00 -15.30
N ALA A 155 -8.15 -11.69 -15.08
CA ALA A 155 -9.12 -11.22 -14.12
C ALA A 155 -10.56 -11.60 -14.50
N VAL A 156 -10.90 -11.60 -15.79
CA VAL A 156 -12.21 -12.07 -16.29
C VAL A 156 -12.33 -13.59 -16.14
N ILE A 157 -11.29 -14.35 -16.49
CA ILE A 157 -11.29 -15.82 -16.32
C ILE A 157 -11.44 -16.21 -14.84
N GLY A 158 -10.73 -15.53 -13.94
CA GLY A 158 -10.73 -15.84 -12.50
C GLY A 158 -11.86 -15.21 -11.68
N GLY A 159 -12.48 -14.12 -12.16
CA GLY A 159 -13.43 -13.30 -11.41
C GLY A 159 -14.72 -12.94 -12.17
N GLY A 160 -14.90 -13.43 -13.39
CA GLY A 160 -16.07 -13.12 -14.22
C GLY A 160 -16.19 -11.61 -14.51
N ARG A 161 -17.44 -11.10 -14.59
CA ARG A 161 -17.72 -9.67 -14.89
C ARG A 161 -17.07 -8.69 -13.89
N LEU A 162 -16.76 -9.11 -12.68
CA LEU A 162 -16.06 -8.27 -11.70
C LEU A 162 -14.60 -8.03 -12.08
N GLY A 163 -14.00 -8.89 -12.91
CA GLY A 163 -12.66 -8.70 -13.47
C GLY A 163 -12.52 -7.45 -14.33
N LEU A 164 -13.60 -6.99 -14.98
CA LEU A 164 -13.60 -5.76 -15.80
C LEU A 164 -13.30 -4.48 -14.97
N LYS A 165 -13.59 -4.47 -13.66
CA LYS A 165 -13.25 -3.34 -12.78
C LYS A 165 -11.74 -3.13 -12.63
N PHE A 166 -10.92 -4.11 -12.98
CA PHE A 166 -9.45 -4.01 -12.91
C PHE A 166 -8.81 -3.41 -14.16
N ALA A 167 -9.60 -3.13 -15.20
CA ALA A 167 -9.13 -2.32 -16.33
C ALA A 167 -8.69 -0.90 -15.88
N THR A 168 -9.23 -0.41 -14.76
CA THR A 168 -8.83 0.87 -14.15
C THR A 168 -7.42 0.85 -13.55
N LEU A 169 -6.89 -0.34 -13.20
CA LEU A 169 -5.55 -0.48 -12.61
C LEU A 169 -4.45 0.07 -13.53
N TYR A 170 -4.56 -0.18 -14.83
CA TYR A 170 -3.60 0.38 -15.80
C TYR A 170 -3.68 1.91 -15.85
N GLY A 171 -4.87 2.50 -15.63
CA GLY A 171 -5.06 3.95 -15.53
C GLY A 171 -4.26 4.56 -14.39
N THR A 172 -4.38 4.03 -13.18
CA THR A 172 -3.61 4.52 -12.01
C THR A 172 -2.12 4.22 -12.15
N TYR A 173 -1.74 3.04 -12.68
CA TYR A 173 -0.35 2.71 -12.98
C TYR A 173 0.28 3.67 -13.99
N LYS A 174 -0.46 4.13 -15.00
CA LYS A 174 0.04 5.10 -15.98
C LYS A 174 0.49 6.40 -15.33
N LEU A 175 -0.24 6.87 -14.33
CA LEU A 175 0.06 8.09 -13.56
C LEU A 175 1.12 7.86 -12.48
N TRP A 176 1.33 6.61 -12.05
CA TRP A 176 2.30 6.24 -11.02
C TRP A 176 3.74 6.60 -11.45
N PRO A 177 4.57 7.17 -10.57
CA PRO A 177 5.95 7.52 -10.91
C PRO A 177 6.83 6.28 -11.13
N GLN A 178 7.91 6.43 -11.88
CA GLN A 178 8.98 5.43 -11.94
C GLN A 178 9.63 5.28 -10.57
N ASN A 179 10.23 4.12 -10.31
CA ASN A 179 10.77 3.77 -8.99
C ASN A 179 11.77 4.80 -8.47
N LYS A 180 12.73 5.23 -9.28
CA LYS A 180 13.69 6.30 -8.91
C LYS A 180 12.99 7.64 -8.62
N LYS A 181 11.94 7.97 -9.38
CA LYS A 181 11.19 9.20 -9.15
C LYS A 181 10.39 9.14 -7.84
N LEU A 182 9.78 7.98 -7.53
CA LEU A 182 9.09 7.78 -6.25
C LEU A 182 10.08 7.91 -5.08
N GLU A 183 11.24 7.27 -5.18
CA GLU A 183 12.31 7.37 -4.17
C GLU A 183 12.73 8.82 -3.94
N SER A 184 12.96 9.59 -5.03
CA SER A 184 13.28 11.02 -4.92
C SER A 184 12.16 11.83 -4.26
N LEU A 185 10.88 11.54 -4.57
CA LEU A 185 9.74 12.22 -3.96
C LEU A 185 9.65 11.95 -2.44
N LEU A 186 9.99 10.74 -2.02
CA LEU A 186 10.03 10.39 -0.60
C LEU A 186 11.19 11.10 0.10
N LEU A 187 12.37 11.16 -0.51
CA LEU A 187 13.55 11.85 0.02
C LEU A 187 13.37 13.38 0.14
N GLU A 188 12.39 13.97 -0.53
CA GLU A 188 12.03 15.38 -0.34
C GLU A 188 11.47 15.67 1.07
N ARG A 189 10.96 14.64 1.78
CA ARG A 189 10.29 14.76 3.09
C ARG A 189 10.88 13.89 4.17
N PHE A 190 11.40 12.72 3.82
CA PHE A 190 11.93 11.73 4.74
C PHE A 190 13.45 11.77 4.77
N SER A 191 14.03 11.55 5.95
CA SER A 191 15.47 11.59 6.16
C SER A 191 16.22 10.40 5.54
N ARG A 192 15.55 9.25 5.42
CA ARG A 192 16.09 8.02 4.86
C ARG A 192 15.00 7.24 4.16
N VAL A 193 15.34 6.62 3.03
CA VAL A 193 14.45 5.71 2.27
C VAL A 193 15.19 4.41 2.00
N GLU A 194 14.59 3.30 2.40
CA GLU A 194 14.97 1.95 2.01
C GLU A 194 14.06 1.51 0.88
N PHE A 195 14.62 1.31 -0.32
CA PHE A 195 13.84 1.02 -1.52
C PHE A 195 14.20 -0.36 -2.07
N GLU A 196 13.39 -1.36 -1.74
CA GLU A 196 13.54 -2.72 -2.21
C GLU A 196 12.67 -2.99 -3.45
N LYS A 197 13.25 -3.62 -4.47
CA LYS A 197 12.59 -3.95 -5.74
C LYS A 197 12.41 -5.45 -5.87
N GLY A 198 11.18 -5.89 -6.09
CA GLY A 198 10.83 -7.25 -6.50
C GLY A 198 10.44 -7.29 -7.98
N MET A 199 10.42 -8.47 -8.58
CA MET A 199 9.93 -8.70 -9.95
C MET A 199 10.56 -7.73 -10.98
N LEU A 200 11.88 -7.60 -10.98
CA LEU A 200 12.62 -6.68 -11.85
C LEU A 200 12.18 -5.20 -11.70
N GLY A 201 11.66 -4.83 -10.54
CA GLY A 201 11.14 -3.49 -10.25
C GLY A 201 9.65 -3.31 -10.54
N GLY A 202 8.93 -4.38 -10.88
CA GLY A 202 7.47 -4.38 -11.04
C GLY A 202 6.70 -4.47 -9.71
N ALA A 203 7.40 -4.79 -8.61
CA ALA A 203 6.89 -4.69 -7.25
C ALA A 203 7.88 -3.93 -6.39
N ILE A 204 7.39 -3.18 -5.41
CA ILE A 204 8.22 -2.40 -4.48
C ILE A 204 7.81 -2.66 -3.03
N MET A 205 8.82 -2.72 -2.17
CA MET A 205 8.71 -2.68 -0.72
C MET A 205 9.59 -1.53 -0.24
N VAL A 206 8.98 -0.50 0.29
CA VAL A 206 9.69 0.75 0.65
C VAL A 206 9.44 1.08 2.10
N ALA A 207 10.47 1.54 2.81
CA ALA A 207 10.34 2.18 4.10
C ALA A 207 11.01 3.56 4.07
N ALA A 208 10.24 4.59 4.41
CA ALA A 208 10.73 5.96 4.52
C ALA A 208 10.64 6.42 5.98
N TYR A 209 11.71 7.00 6.52
CA TYR A 209 11.86 7.33 7.95
C TYR A 209 11.86 8.85 8.15
N LYS A 210 10.98 9.29 9.07
CA LYS A 210 10.86 10.71 9.47
C LYS A 210 11.96 11.14 10.44
#